data_c5c45f3a1ea36388c3cda57e964d3a9a
#
_entry.id   c5c45f3a1ea36388c3cda57e964d3a9a
#
_cell.length_a   1.000
_cell.length_b   1.000
_cell.length_c   1.000
_cell.angle_alpha   90.00
_cell.angle_beta   90.00
_cell.angle_gamma   90.00
#
_symmetry.space_group_name_H-M   'P 1'
#
loop_
_entity.id
_entity.type
_entity.pdbx_description
1 polymer ?
#
loop_
_entity_poly.entity_id
_entity_poly.type
_entity_poly.pdbx_seq_one_letter_code
_entity_poly.pdbx_strand_id
1 'polypeptide(L)'
;TLRNAIDQALAADLGRFWWAGGKLRYRSFAPSVGAPYPVQAVRDNFAKAARTYGAEQRRRHGVRGNVTPHHAGVIAKTEFSTWEFLLDDEFMGRGLIWPKHLSVVFRGPWPARQAGAVLTQARDLVATLRDFRNRLFHHEPAWKRYGVLTEADALQHLQEKIGKAESLLALIHPENLRLLQANGLLRDAHRACTAGEIRRFQHLAQVHKVNSLGKLARLVDQSALENSALEARVYRGSQQRFLLIPS
;
A
#
# COMPACT_ATOMS: atom_id res chain seq x y z
N THR A 1 -3.80 3.19 6.38
CA THR A 1 -4.93 3.93 5.77
C THR A 1 -6.14 3.03 5.55
N LEU A 2 -6.16 2.08 4.57
CA LEU A 2 -7.32 1.23 4.27
C LEU A 2 -7.89 0.53 5.50
N ARG A 3 -7.04 -0.21 6.23
CA ARG A 3 -7.42 -0.89 7.46
C ARG A 3 -8.18 0.01 8.42
N ASN A 4 -7.62 1.19 8.69
CA ASN A 4 -8.22 2.13 9.64
C ASN A 4 -9.53 2.72 9.12
N ALA A 5 -9.64 2.99 7.80
CA ALA A 5 -10.87 3.50 7.20
C ALA A 5 -12.01 2.49 7.31
N ILE A 6 -11.76 1.21 6.99
CA ILE A 6 -12.76 0.14 7.13
C ILE A 6 -13.10 -0.07 8.61
N ASP A 7 -12.09 -0.17 9.48
CA ASP A 7 -12.31 -0.39 10.91
C ASP A 7 -13.15 0.71 11.55
N GLN A 8 -12.83 1.97 11.29
CA GLN A 8 -13.59 3.11 11.80
C GLN A 8 -15.06 3.09 11.34
N ALA A 9 -15.29 2.82 10.05
CA ALA A 9 -16.64 2.77 9.50
C ALA A 9 -17.47 1.65 10.12
N LEU A 10 -16.89 0.45 10.24
CA LEU A 10 -17.59 -0.71 10.81
C LEU A 10 -17.73 -0.62 12.33
N ALA A 11 -16.74 -0.10 13.03
CA ALA A 11 -16.82 0.10 14.48
C ALA A 11 -17.87 1.15 14.88
N ALA A 12 -18.08 2.18 14.06
CA ALA A 12 -19.10 3.19 14.28
C ALA A 12 -20.52 2.62 14.16
N ASP A 13 -20.76 1.67 13.26
CA ASP A 13 -22.06 1.09 12.99
C ASP A 13 -22.33 -0.18 13.82
N LEU A 14 -21.37 -1.11 13.86
CA LEU A 14 -21.53 -2.43 14.47
C LEU A 14 -20.89 -2.52 15.87
N GLY A 15 -20.22 -1.46 16.31
CA GLY A 15 -19.50 -1.40 17.56
C GLY A 15 -18.14 -2.09 17.55
N ARG A 16 -17.41 -1.99 18.67
CA ARG A 16 -16.13 -2.70 18.85
C ARG A 16 -16.29 -4.19 18.62
N PHE A 17 -15.24 -4.82 18.11
CA PHE A 17 -15.23 -6.25 17.76
C PHE A 17 -16.34 -6.61 16.75
N TRP A 18 -16.56 -5.73 15.76
CA TRP A 18 -17.54 -5.88 14.69
C TRP A 18 -17.39 -7.19 13.89
N TRP A 19 -16.23 -7.83 13.93
CA TRP A 19 -15.95 -9.13 13.29
C TRP A 19 -16.42 -10.34 14.11
N ALA A 20 -16.81 -10.16 15.38
CA ALA A 20 -17.18 -11.22 16.29
C ALA A 20 -18.72 -11.35 16.44
N GLY A 21 -19.15 -12.49 16.99
CA GLY A 21 -20.54 -12.68 17.43
C GLY A 21 -21.58 -12.66 16.30
N GLY A 22 -21.20 -13.03 15.07
CA GLY A 22 -22.17 -13.08 13.95
C GLY A 22 -22.57 -11.70 13.39
N LYS A 23 -21.92 -10.62 13.81
CA LYS A 23 -22.21 -9.25 13.33
C LYS A 23 -21.91 -9.07 11.85
N LEU A 24 -20.89 -9.76 11.32
CA LEU A 24 -20.58 -9.78 9.89
C LEU A 24 -21.54 -10.74 9.17
N ARG A 25 -22.58 -10.17 8.58
CA ARG A 25 -23.49 -10.88 7.69
C ARG A 25 -22.90 -10.94 6.28
N TYR A 26 -23.24 -11.99 5.54
CA TYR A 26 -22.82 -12.21 4.17
C TYR A 26 -23.95 -12.75 3.30
N ARG A 27 -23.83 -12.60 1.98
CA ARG A 27 -24.92 -12.81 1.02
C ARG A 27 -25.39 -14.25 0.94
N SER A 28 -24.48 -15.20 0.86
CA SER A 28 -24.78 -16.63 0.70
C SER A 28 -25.03 -17.37 2.02
N PHE A 29 -25.42 -16.64 3.07
CA PHE A 29 -25.70 -17.28 4.35
C PHE A 29 -26.85 -18.28 4.24
N ALA A 30 -26.57 -19.53 4.58
CA ALA A 30 -27.56 -20.59 4.77
C ALA A 30 -27.19 -21.40 6.02
N PRO A 31 -28.14 -21.68 6.95
CA PRO A 31 -27.83 -22.34 8.22
C PRO A 31 -27.17 -23.72 8.10
N SER A 32 -27.44 -24.42 7.01
CA SER A 32 -26.93 -25.79 6.75
C SER A 32 -25.65 -25.82 5.91
N VAL A 33 -25.18 -24.68 5.42
CA VAL A 33 -24.02 -24.60 4.55
C VAL A 33 -22.90 -23.82 5.25
N GLY A 34 -21.67 -24.30 5.13
CA GLY A 34 -20.51 -23.62 5.67
C GLY A 34 -20.32 -22.21 5.05
N ALA A 35 -19.65 -21.32 5.75
CA ALA A 35 -19.35 -20.00 5.21
C ALA A 35 -18.41 -20.10 3.98
N PRO A 36 -18.64 -19.28 2.94
CA PRO A 36 -17.72 -19.21 1.80
C PRO A 36 -16.29 -18.85 2.21
N TYR A 37 -15.32 -19.23 1.39
CA TYR A 37 -13.91 -19.03 1.70
C TYR A 37 -13.56 -17.59 2.13
N PRO A 38 -13.99 -16.51 1.46
CA PRO A 38 -13.66 -15.15 1.88
C PRO A 38 -14.17 -14.83 3.31
N VAL A 39 -15.35 -15.30 3.63
CA VAL A 39 -15.97 -15.10 4.97
C VAL A 39 -15.21 -15.89 6.03
N GLN A 40 -14.88 -17.15 5.72
CA GLN A 40 -14.10 -17.99 6.63
C GLN A 40 -12.70 -17.41 6.85
N ALA A 41 -12.03 -16.98 5.79
CA ALA A 41 -10.72 -16.36 5.86
C ALA A 41 -10.70 -15.09 6.73
N VAL A 42 -11.73 -14.25 6.63
CA VAL A 42 -11.87 -13.08 7.54
C VAL A 42 -11.95 -13.52 8.99
N ARG A 43 -12.80 -14.52 9.30
CA ARG A 43 -12.98 -15.03 10.68
C ARG A 43 -11.68 -15.61 11.23
N ASP A 44 -11.01 -16.43 10.45
CA ASP A 44 -9.77 -17.11 10.85
C ASP A 44 -8.63 -16.10 11.06
N ASN A 45 -8.53 -15.11 10.19
CA ASN A 45 -7.53 -14.04 10.30
C ASN A 45 -7.74 -13.20 11.57
N PHE A 46 -8.97 -12.85 11.93
CA PHE A 46 -9.25 -12.16 13.18
C PHE A 46 -9.00 -13.03 14.41
N ALA A 47 -9.36 -14.31 14.36
CA ALA A 47 -9.05 -15.26 15.42
C ALA A 47 -7.53 -15.43 15.61
N LYS A 48 -6.77 -15.52 14.51
CA LYS A 48 -5.30 -15.53 14.51
C LYS A 48 -4.74 -14.24 15.10
N ALA A 49 -5.25 -13.08 14.68
CA ALA A 49 -4.81 -11.78 15.18
C ALA A 49 -5.05 -11.63 16.69
N ALA A 50 -6.19 -12.10 17.20
CA ALA A 50 -6.49 -12.08 18.62
C ALA A 50 -5.54 -12.99 19.44
N ARG A 51 -5.25 -14.21 18.94
CA ARG A 51 -4.26 -15.11 19.54
C ARG A 51 -2.86 -14.48 19.57
N THR A 52 -2.43 -13.88 18.45
CA THR A 52 -1.12 -13.22 18.33
C THR A 52 -1.02 -12.04 19.30
N TYR A 53 -2.06 -11.22 19.40
CA TYR A 53 -2.12 -10.13 20.37
C TYR A 53 -1.97 -10.67 21.81
N GLY A 54 -2.75 -11.68 22.20
CA GLY A 54 -2.69 -12.27 23.52
C GLY A 54 -1.32 -12.87 23.86
N ALA A 55 -0.70 -13.56 22.90
CA ALA A 55 0.65 -14.11 23.07
C ALA A 55 1.69 -13.00 23.28
N GLU A 56 1.60 -11.90 22.52
CA GLU A 56 2.51 -10.76 22.68
C GLU A 56 2.34 -10.05 24.02
N GLN A 57 1.10 -9.86 24.47
CA GLN A 57 0.82 -9.24 25.77
C GLN A 57 1.39 -10.09 26.92
N ARG A 58 1.21 -11.42 26.88
CA ARG A 58 1.83 -12.33 27.86
C ARG A 58 3.35 -12.21 27.88
N ARG A 59 3.98 -12.18 26.69
CA ARG A 59 5.44 -12.06 26.57
C ARG A 59 5.95 -10.72 27.07
N ARG A 60 5.29 -9.61 26.73
CA ARG A 60 5.76 -8.25 27.07
C ARG A 60 5.53 -7.87 28.53
N HIS A 61 4.43 -8.31 29.10
CA HIS A 61 3.99 -7.87 30.42
C HIS A 61 4.03 -8.97 31.49
N GLY A 62 4.53 -10.16 31.16
CA GLY A 62 4.59 -11.29 32.10
C GLY A 62 3.22 -11.77 32.60
N VAL A 63 2.14 -11.42 31.89
CA VAL A 63 0.77 -11.75 32.29
C VAL A 63 0.57 -13.26 32.23
N ARG A 64 0.17 -13.86 33.37
CA ARG A 64 -0.23 -15.27 33.44
C ARG A 64 -1.74 -15.40 33.25
N GLY A 65 -2.16 -16.28 32.34
CA GLY A 65 -3.57 -16.56 32.08
C GLY A 65 -4.13 -15.90 30.80
N ASN A 66 -5.45 -15.76 30.74
CA ASN A 66 -6.14 -15.21 29.58
C ASN A 66 -6.01 -13.69 29.52
N VAL A 67 -5.59 -13.19 28.36
CA VAL A 67 -5.53 -11.76 28.08
C VAL A 67 -6.81 -11.34 27.38
N THR A 68 -7.51 -10.35 27.94
CA THR A 68 -8.69 -9.76 27.28
C THR A 68 -8.24 -9.04 26.00
N PRO A 69 -8.79 -9.39 24.84
CA PRO A 69 -8.43 -8.73 23.61
C PRO A 69 -8.78 -7.22 23.65
N HIS A 70 -7.85 -6.38 23.22
CA HIS A 70 -8.11 -4.97 23.00
C HIS A 70 -8.39 -4.74 21.50
N HIS A 71 -9.47 -4.04 21.17
CA HIS A 71 -9.94 -3.85 19.78
C HIS A 71 -8.81 -3.39 18.85
N ALA A 72 -8.22 -2.22 19.12
CA ALA A 72 -7.15 -1.68 18.28
C ALA A 72 -5.90 -2.58 18.26
N GLY A 73 -5.63 -3.32 19.34
CA GLY A 73 -4.53 -4.27 19.41
C GLY A 73 -4.74 -5.46 18.48
N VAL A 74 -5.95 -5.99 18.39
CA VAL A 74 -6.31 -7.07 17.44
C VAL A 74 -6.24 -6.55 16.01
N ILE A 75 -6.85 -5.39 15.73
CA ILE A 75 -6.78 -4.73 14.41
C ILE A 75 -5.32 -4.57 13.96
N ALA A 76 -4.42 -4.14 14.84
CA ALA A 76 -3.00 -3.98 14.52
C ALA A 76 -2.31 -5.29 14.11
N LYS A 77 -2.81 -6.44 14.54
CA LYS A 77 -2.27 -7.78 14.24
C LYS A 77 -2.91 -8.46 13.03
N THR A 78 -3.93 -7.85 12.41
CA THR A 78 -4.55 -8.43 11.20
C THR A 78 -3.57 -8.40 10.03
N GLU A 79 -3.65 -9.42 9.21
CA GLU A 79 -2.92 -9.51 7.94
C GLU A 79 -3.54 -8.61 6.87
N PHE A 80 -2.76 -8.23 5.87
CA PHE A 80 -3.26 -7.37 4.78
C PHE A 80 -4.37 -8.05 3.97
N SER A 81 -4.29 -9.37 3.79
CA SER A 81 -5.31 -10.19 3.14
C SER A 81 -6.69 -10.13 3.80
N THR A 82 -6.76 -9.90 5.10
CA THR A 82 -8.04 -9.73 5.82
C THR A 82 -8.88 -8.62 5.20
N TRP A 83 -8.24 -7.51 4.84
CA TRP A 83 -8.87 -6.31 4.28
C TRP A 83 -9.28 -6.50 2.82
N GLU A 84 -8.56 -7.35 2.08
CA GLU A 84 -8.94 -7.77 0.74
C GLU A 84 -10.19 -8.67 0.77
N PHE A 85 -10.21 -9.67 1.64
CA PHE A 85 -11.39 -10.54 1.78
C PHE A 85 -12.63 -9.79 2.24
N LEU A 86 -12.50 -8.73 3.04
CA LEU A 86 -13.62 -7.88 3.40
C LEU A 86 -14.21 -7.08 2.22
N LEU A 87 -13.46 -6.92 1.14
CA LEU A 87 -13.93 -6.30 -0.10
C LEU A 87 -14.59 -7.30 -1.06
N ASP A 88 -14.84 -8.53 -0.61
CA ASP A 88 -15.48 -9.56 -1.43
C ASP A 88 -16.99 -9.30 -1.59
N ASP A 89 -17.54 -9.75 -2.72
CA ASP A 89 -18.96 -9.63 -3.07
C ASP A 89 -19.90 -10.33 -2.08
N GLU A 90 -19.38 -11.27 -1.29
CA GLU A 90 -20.14 -11.89 -0.20
C GLU A 90 -20.63 -10.87 0.84
N PHE A 91 -19.93 -9.77 0.97
CA PHE A 91 -20.30 -8.68 1.88
C PHE A 91 -21.08 -7.55 1.21
N MET A 92 -21.47 -7.72 -0.08
CA MET A 92 -22.22 -6.76 -0.87
C MET A 92 -23.70 -7.14 -0.94
N GLY A 93 -24.60 -6.29 -0.42
CA GLY A 93 -26.04 -6.48 -0.49
C GLY A 93 -26.83 -5.62 0.47
N ARG A 94 -28.16 -5.72 0.39
CA ARG A 94 -29.05 -4.99 1.30
C ARG A 94 -28.85 -5.49 2.75
N GLY A 95 -28.53 -4.56 3.66
CA GLY A 95 -28.28 -4.90 5.07
C GLY A 95 -26.92 -5.54 5.36
N LEU A 96 -26.04 -5.63 4.37
CA LEU A 96 -24.65 -6.03 4.51
C LEU A 96 -23.75 -4.80 4.68
N ILE A 97 -22.44 -5.03 4.90
CA ILE A 97 -21.50 -3.92 5.11
C ILE A 97 -21.33 -3.06 3.86
N TRP A 98 -21.39 -3.64 2.67
CA TRP A 98 -21.43 -2.92 1.41
C TRP A 98 -22.83 -2.96 0.80
N PRO A 99 -23.33 -1.90 0.18
CA PRO A 99 -22.71 -0.60 -0.12
C PRO A 99 -22.81 0.43 1.02
N LYS A 100 -23.42 0.12 2.15
CA LYS A 100 -23.72 1.06 3.25
C LYS A 100 -22.52 1.91 3.65
N HIS A 101 -21.34 1.28 3.79
CA HIS A 101 -20.13 1.95 4.27
C HIS A 101 -19.19 2.41 3.16
N LEU A 102 -19.55 2.18 1.88
CA LEU A 102 -18.63 2.41 0.76
C LEU A 102 -18.18 3.88 0.67
N SER A 103 -19.11 4.83 0.78
CA SER A 103 -18.80 6.27 0.73
C SER A 103 -18.07 6.80 1.97
N VAL A 104 -18.20 6.10 3.10
CA VAL A 104 -17.47 6.46 4.32
C VAL A 104 -16.03 5.99 4.26
N VAL A 105 -15.78 4.82 3.67
CA VAL A 105 -14.46 4.22 3.52
C VAL A 105 -13.70 4.81 2.34
N PHE A 106 -14.37 4.98 1.20
CA PHE A 106 -13.81 5.47 -0.05
C PHE A 106 -14.36 6.87 -0.36
N ARG A 107 -13.69 7.87 0.20
CA ARG A 107 -14.08 9.30 0.13
C ARG A 107 -13.55 10.03 -1.10
N GLY A 108 -12.70 9.38 -1.88
CA GLY A 108 -12.14 9.93 -3.10
C GLY A 108 -13.09 9.84 -4.28
N PRO A 109 -12.65 10.31 -5.45
CA PRO A 109 -13.45 10.20 -6.67
C PRO A 109 -13.66 8.74 -7.03
N TRP A 110 -14.91 8.35 -7.18
CA TRP A 110 -15.25 6.98 -7.56
C TRP A 110 -15.02 6.80 -9.05
N PRO A 111 -14.37 5.69 -9.45
CA PRO A 111 -14.12 5.37 -10.86
C PRO A 111 -15.40 5.01 -11.63
N ALA A 112 -16.46 4.63 -10.92
CA ALA A 112 -17.74 4.26 -11.48
C ALA A 112 -18.87 4.72 -10.56
N ARG A 113 -20.07 4.93 -11.11
CA ARG A 113 -21.27 5.28 -10.32
C ARG A 113 -21.82 4.09 -9.52
N GLN A 114 -21.55 2.87 -9.99
CA GLN A 114 -22.07 1.64 -9.39
C GLN A 114 -21.19 1.21 -8.21
N ALA A 115 -21.78 1.03 -7.05
CA ALA A 115 -21.11 0.61 -5.84
C ALA A 115 -20.31 -0.72 -5.99
N GLY A 116 -20.88 -1.69 -6.71
CA GLY A 116 -20.20 -2.96 -7.01
C GLY A 116 -18.91 -2.76 -7.80
N ALA A 117 -18.92 -1.91 -8.82
CA ALA A 117 -17.72 -1.63 -9.61
C ALA A 117 -16.62 -0.94 -8.78
N VAL A 118 -17.00 -0.02 -7.88
CA VAL A 118 -16.05 0.61 -6.94
C VAL A 118 -15.44 -0.43 -6.01
N LEU A 119 -16.25 -1.33 -5.47
CA LEU A 119 -15.79 -2.40 -4.58
C LEU A 119 -14.84 -3.36 -5.30
N THR A 120 -15.18 -3.80 -6.50
CA THR A 120 -14.33 -4.67 -7.34
C THR A 120 -13.00 -3.99 -7.62
N GLN A 121 -13.01 -2.72 -8.04
CA GLN A 121 -11.77 -1.99 -8.29
C GLN A 121 -10.92 -1.82 -7.02
N ALA A 122 -11.53 -1.49 -5.88
CA ALA A 122 -10.81 -1.41 -4.62
C ALA A 122 -10.16 -2.74 -4.24
N ARG A 123 -10.88 -3.85 -4.42
CA ARG A 123 -10.38 -5.21 -4.21
C ARG A 123 -9.19 -5.53 -5.11
N ASP A 124 -9.28 -5.23 -6.40
CA ASP A 124 -8.22 -5.48 -7.37
C ASP A 124 -6.95 -4.68 -7.06
N LEU A 125 -7.10 -3.42 -6.65
CA LEU A 125 -5.99 -2.59 -6.19
C LEU A 125 -5.33 -3.20 -4.95
N VAL A 126 -6.13 -3.61 -3.97
CA VAL A 126 -5.63 -4.21 -2.71
C VAL A 126 -4.93 -5.55 -2.98
N ALA A 127 -5.51 -6.43 -3.80
CA ALA A 127 -4.90 -7.71 -4.20
C ALA A 127 -3.55 -7.48 -4.88
N THR A 128 -3.52 -6.56 -5.86
CA THR A 128 -2.29 -6.22 -6.59
C THR A 128 -1.19 -5.71 -5.64
N LEU A 129 -1.54 -4.83 -4.71
CA LEU A 129 -0.58 -4.25 -3.75
C LEU A 129 -0.15 -5.25 -2.69
N ARG A 130 -1.03 -6.17 -2.27
CA ARG A 130 -0.65 -7.27 -1.39
C ARG A 130 0.41 -8.15 -2.03
N ASP A 131 0.19 -8.56 -3.28
CA ASP A 131 1.13 -9.42 -4.00
C ASP A 131 2.46 -8.71 -4.24
N PHE A 132 2.42 -7.45 -4.62
CA PHE A 132 3.62 -6.63 -4.78
C PHE A 132 4.40 -6.48 -3.47
N ARG A 133 3.70 -6.14 -2.38
CA ARG A 133 4.30 -6.05 -1.04
C ARG A 133 4.93 -7.38 -0.63
N ASN A 134 4.25 -8.52 -0.85
CA ASN A 134 4.77 -9.83 -0.48
C ASN A 134 6.07 -10.12 -1.22
N ARG A 135 6.13 -9.88 -2.53
CA ARG A 135 7.37 -10.03 -3.32
C ARG A 135 8.53 -9.19 -2.77
N LEU A 136 8.26 -7.92 -2.43
CA LEU A 136 9.27 -7.03 -1.84
C LEU A 136 9.78 -7.57 -0.49
N PHE A 137 8.90 -8.05 0.39
CA PHE A 137 9.27 -8.56 1.71
C PHE A 137 9.96 -9.91 1.67
N HIS A 138 9.72 -10.71 0.65
CA HIS A 138 10.40 -11.98 0.43
C HIS A 138 11.66 -11.84 -0.45
N HIS A 139 12.09 -10.59 -0.72
CA HIS A 139 13.25 -10.30 -1.58
C HIS A 139 13.15 -10.92 -2.98
N GLU A 140 11.92 -11.16 -3.45
CA GLU A 140 11.69 -11.63 -4.80
C GLU A 140 11.86 -10.48 -5.80
N PRO A 141 12.27 -10.77 -7.05
CA PRO A 141 12.42 -9.74 -8.08
C PRO A 141 11.05 -9.14 -8.46
N ALA A 142 10.69 -8.05 -7.77
CA ALA A 142 9.38 -7.39 -7.90
C ALA A 142 9.10 -6.86 -9.32
N TRP A 143 10.15 -6.60 -10.10
CA TRP A 143 10.10 -6.19 -11.50
C TRP A 143 9.77 -7.33 -12.47
N LYS A 144 9.98 -8.60 -12.06
CA LYS A 144 9.83 -9.77 -12.93
C LYS A 144 8.36 -10.20 -13.00
N ARG A 145 7.81 -10.20 -14.20
CA ARG A 145 6.52 -10.83 -14.51
C ARG A 145 6.55 -11.40 -15.93
N TYR A 146 5.58 -12.24 -16.28
CA TYR A 146 5.40 -12.69 -17.66
C TYR A 146 5.20 -11.48 -18.60
N GLY A 147 5.89 -11.49 -19.73
CA GLY A 147 5.86 -10.40 -20.72
C GLY A 147 6.83 -9.23 -20.44
N VAL A 148 7.57 -9.23 -19.33
CA VAL A 148 8.68 -8.29 -19.12
C VAL A 148 9.94 -8.87 -19.77
N LEU A 149 10.36 -8.28 -20.89
CA LEU A 149 11.49 -8.74 -21.69
C LEU A 149 12.66 -7.78 -21.66
N THR A 150 12.39 -6.48 -21.41
CA THR A 150 13.39 -5.41 -21.42
C THR A 150 13.46 -4.69 -20.08
N GLU A 151 14.52 -3.90 -19.89
CA GLU A 151 14.64 -2.98 -18.74
C GLU A 151 13.48 -1.97 -18.72
N ALA A 152 13.09 -1.44 -19.88
CA ALA A 152 11.98 -0.49 -19.98
C ALA A 152 10.66 -1.13 -19.51
N ASP A 153 10.36 -2.37 -19.93
CA ASP A 153 9.16 -3.08 -19.46
C ASP A 153 9.19 -3.30 -17.95
N ALA A 154 10.37 -3.62 -17.39
CA ALA A 154 10.54 -3.82 -15.95
C ALA A 154 10.28 -2.53 -15.16
N LEU A 155 10.82 -1.41 -15.62
CA LEU A 155 10.61 -0.09 -15.02
C LEU A 155 9.16 0.35 -15.12
N GLN A 156 8.55 0.20 -16.29
CA GLN A 156 7.14 0.50 -16.49
C GLN A 156 6.26 -0.33 -15.54
N HIS A 157 6.54 -1.63 -15.41
CA HIS A 157 5.81 -2.50 -14.48
C HIS A 157 5.89 -2.01 -13.02
N LEU A 158 7.07 -1.57 -12.57
CA LEU A 158 7.23 -1.02 -11.22
C LEU A 158 6.48 0.31 -11.05
N GLN A 159 6.57 1.21 -12.04
CA GLN A 159 5.83 2.48 -12.04
C GLN A 159 4.30 2.25 -12.01
N GLU A 160 3.80 1.27 -12.76
CA GLU A 160 2.38 0.87 -12.68
C GLU A 160 1.96 0.43 -11.27
N LYS A 161 2.84 -0.27 -10.52
CA LYS A 161 2.55 -0.66 -9.13
C LYS A 161 2.49 0.54 -8.20
N ILE A 162 3.38 1.54 -8.38
CA ILE A 162 3.31 2.80 -7.65
C ILE A 162 2.01 3.52 -7.97
N GLY A 163 1.64 3.66 -9.26
CA GLY A 163 0.38 4.27 -9.68
C GLY A 163 -0.87 3.58 -9.10
N LYS A 164 -0.83 2.24 -8.90
CA LYS A 164 -1.92 1.54 -8.20
C LYS A 164 -1.98 1.89 -6.71
N ALA A 165 -0.84 2.11 -6.07
CA ALA A 165 -0.82 2.58 -4.67
C ALA A 165 -1.39 4.01 -4.57
N GLU A 166 -1.03 4.89 -5.49
CA GLU A 166 -1.59 6.24 -5.59
C GLU A 166 -3.11 6.21 -5.81
N SER A 167 -3.56 5.35 -6.73
CA SER A 167 -5.00 5.17 -7.02
C SER A 167 -5.77 4.69 -5.80
N LEU A 168 -5.24 3.72 -5.03
CA LEU A 168 -5.88 3.26 -3.80
C LEU A 168 -5.90 4.35 -2.73
N LEU A 169 -4.82 5.10 -2.57
CA LEU A 169 -4.77 6.22 -1.62
C LEU A 169 -5.75 7.32 -1.96
N ALA A 170 -5.82 7.70 -3.25
CA ALA A 170 -6.78 8.68 -3.75
C ALA A 170 -8.22 8.21 -3.55
N LEU A 171 -8.51 6.93 -3.80
CA LEU A 171 -9.84 6.34 -3.61
C LEU A 171 -10.28 6.35 -2.14
N ILE A 172 -9.38 6.02 -1.21
CA ILE A 172 -9.68 6.05 0.23
C ILE A 172 -9.90 7.48 0.69
N HIS A 173 -8.95 8.37 0.43
CA HIS A 173 -9.03 9.77 0.78
C HIS A 173 -7.96 10.58 0.05
N PRO A 174 -8.31 11.59 -0.77
CA PRO A 174 -7.35 12.37 -1.55
C PRO A 174 -6.25 13.02 -0.72
N GLU A 175 -6.56 13.45 0.52
CA GLU A 175 -5.57 14.07 1.40
C GLU A 175 -4.45 13.12 1.83
N ASN A 176 -4.71 11.80 1.90
CA ASN A 176 -3.66 10.82 2.15
C ASN A 176 -2.64 10.79 1.01
N LEU A 177 -3.13 10.88 -0.24
CA LEU A 177 -2.26 10.99 -1.41
C LEU A 177 -1.46 12.31 -1.39
N ARG A 178 -2.13 13.44 -1.15
CA ARG A 178 -1.47 14.74 -1.05
C ARG A 178 -0.39 14.78 0.03
N LEU A 179 -0.65 14.16 1.18
CA LEU A 179 0.34 14.07 2.26
C LEU A 179 1.61 13.32 1.83
N LEU A 180 1.47 12.19 1.13
CA LEU A 180 2.62 11.44 0.63
C LEU A 180 3.36 12.18 -0.49
N GLN A 181 2.62 12.91 -1.34
CA GLN A 181 3.21 13.77 -2.37
C GLN A 181 4.01 14.92 -1.75
N ALA A 182 3.41 15.61 -0.76
CA ALA A 182 4.06 16.73 -0.06
C ALA A 182 5.34 16.30 0.70
N ASN A 183 5.38 15.07 1.22
CA ASN A 183 6.58 14.51 1.86
C ASN A 183 7.60 13.92 0.87
N GLY A 184 7.39 14.01 -0.43
CA GLY A 184 8.29 13.53 -1.47
C GLY A 184 8.40 12.02 -1.60
N LEU A 185 7.68 11.23 -0.78
CA LEU A 185 7.80 9.76 -0.76
C LEU A 185 7.43 9.12 -2.11
N LEU A 186 6.39 9.62 -2.77
CA LEU A 186 5.98 9.11 -4.09
C LEU A 186 6.97 9.53 -5.17
N ARG A 187 7.48 10.77 -5.10
CA ARG A 187 8.52 11.25 -6.01
C ARG A 187 9.78 10.38 -5.89
N ASP A 188 10.21 10.05 -4.68
CA ASP A 188 11.36 9.18 -4.46
C ASP A 188 11.12 7.76 -4.97
N ALA A 189 9.91 7.21 -4.80
CA ALA A 189 9.54 5.92 -5.34
C ALA A 189 9.58 5.91 -6.88
N HIS A 190 9.02 6.94 -7.53
CA HIS A 190 9.08 7.09 -8.99
C HIS A 190 10.51 7.24 -9.48
N ARG A 191 11.35 8.06 -8.81
CA ARG A 191 12.77 8.21 -9.15
C ARG A 191 13.51 6.88 -9.07
N ALA A 192 13.29 6.09 -8.00
CA ALA A 192 13.91 4.77 -7.85
C ALA A 192 13.58 3.82 -9.00
N CYS A 193 12.47 4.04 -9.70
CA CYS A 193 12.03 3.25 -10.85
C CYS A 193 12.40 3.91 -12.19
N THR A 194 13.60 4.49 -12.30
CA THR A 194 14.11 5.10 -13.54
C THR A 194 15.39 4.43 -14.01
N ALA A 195 15.65 4.47 -15.32
CA ALA A 195 16.89 3.98 -15.92
C ALA A 195 18.11 4.73 -15.36
N GLY A 196 17.98 6.02 -15.06
CA GLY A 196 19.04 6.82 -14.43
C GLY A 196 19.51 6.24 -13.11
N GLU A 197 18.58 5.87 -12.23
CA GLU A 197 18.93 5.23 -10.95
C GLU A 197 19.59 3.86 -11.14
N ILE A 198 19.11 3.03 -12.08
CA ILE A 198 19.76 1.74 -12.39
C ILE A 198 21.19 1.98 -12.83
N ARG A 199 21.43 2.91 -13.78
CA ARG A 199 22.78 3.25 -14.25
C ARG A 199 23.68 3.73 -13.12
N ARG A 200 23.15 4.53 -12.21
CA ARG A 200 23.87 5.01 -11.04
C ARG A 200 24.32 3.85 -10.14
N PHE A 201 23.45 2.91 -9.81
CA PHE A 201 23.79 1.74 -9.00
C PHE A 201 24.73 0.77 -9.72
N GLN A 202 24.70 0.72 -11.05
CA GLN A 202 25.64 -0.05 -11.86
C GLN A 202 26.97 0.67 -12.07
N HIS A 203 27.16 1.87 -11.49
CA HIS A 203 28.32 2.75 -11.72
C HIS A 203 28.52 3.14 -13.19
N LEU A 204 27.45 3.11 -13.98
CA LEU A 204 27.43 3.50 -15.40
C LEU A 204 26.87 4.93 -15.60
N ALA A 205 26.52 5.62 -14.52
CA ALA A 205 26.01 6.99 -14.59
C ALA A 205 27.10 7.95 -15.10
N GLN A 206 26.70 8.87 -15.96
CA GLN A 206 27.61 9.91 -16.43
C GLN A 206 27.94 10.88 -15.31
N VAL A 207 29.24 11.08 -15.05
CA VAL A 207 29.70 12.09 -14.10
C VAL A 207 29.88 13.44 -14.81
N HIS A 208 29.05 14.41 -14.42
CA HIS A 208 29.08 15.75 -14.98
C HIS A 208 30.22 16.58 -14.39
N LYS A 209 31.10 17.13 -15.22
CA LYS A 209 32.15 18.07 -14.77
C LYS A 209 31.52 19.45 -14.56
N VAL A 210 31.60 19.98 -13.34
CA VAL A 210 31.12 21.30 -12.97
C VAL A 210 32.30 22.25 -12.79
N ASN A 211 32.36 23.28 -13.63
CA ASN A 211 33.42 24.27 -13.62
C ASN A 211 32.88 25.71 -13.37
N SER A 212 31.56 25.86 -13.22
CA SER A 212 30.93 27.16 -12.95
C SER A 212 29.64 26.97 -12.19
N LEU A 213 29.21 28.01 -11.45
CA LEU A 213 27.91 28.03 -10.76
C LEU A 213 26.75 27.93 -11.74
N GLY A 214 26.85 28.58 -12.92
CA GLY A 214 25.79 28.47 -13.93
C GLY A 214 25.62 27.04 -14.49
N LYS A 215 26.70 26.24 -14.53
CA LYS A 215 26.62 24.83 -14.92
C LYS A 215 26.01 24.00 -13.79
N LEU A 216 26.33 24.31 -12.53
CA LEU A 216 25.73 23.66 -11.38
C LEU A 216 24.24 23.93 -11.33
N ALA A 217 23.81 25.19 -11.49
CA ALA A 217 22.38 25.56 -11.50
C ALA A 217 21.62 24.76 -12.58
N ARG A 218 22.13 24.71 -13.80
CA ARG A 218 21.51 23.92 -14.89
C ARG A 218 21.39 22.43 -14.56
N LEU A 219 22.39 21.84 -13.90
CA LEU A 219 22.29 20.43 -13.47
C LEU A 219 21.29 20.22 -12.35
N VAL A 220 21.14 21.18 -11.42
CA VAL A 220 20.12 21.16 -10.39
C VAL A 220 18.73 21.23 -11.03
N ASP A 221 18.53 22.16 -11.95
CA ASP A 221 17.26 22.29 -12.70
C ASP A 221 16.93 21.02 -13.48
N GLN A 222 17.93 20.46 -14.18
CA GLN A 222 17.77 19.20 -14.90
C GLN A 222 17.40 18.05 -13.96
N SER A 223 18.10 17.91 -12.83
CA SER A 223 17.79 16.89 -11.80
C SER A 223 16.34 17.02 -11.31
N ALA A 224 15.89 18.25 -11.07
CA ALA A 224 14.52 18.51 -10.61
C ALA A 224 13.48 18.21 -11.68
N LEU A 225 13.69 18.65 -12.93
CA LEU A 225 12.77 18.44 -14.06
C LEU A 225 12.62 16.96 -14.42
N GLU A 226 13.73 16.22 -14.43
CA GLU A 226 13.74 14.81 -14.79
C GLU A 226 13.44 13.87 -13.61
N ASN A 227 13.27 14.42 -12.40
CA ASN A 227 13.21 13.64 -11.14
C ASN A 227 14.32 12.57 -11.09
N SER A 228 15.53 12.94 -11.46
CA SER A 228 16.67 12.04 -11.63
C SER A 228 17.87 12.50 -10.80
N ALA A 229 18.52 11.57 -10.11
CA ALA A 229 19.77 11.87 -9.41
C ALA A 229 20.91 11.96 -10.42
N LEU A 230 21.69 13.03 -10.35
CA LEU A 230 22.85 13.28 -11.21
C LEU A 230 24.14 13.26 -10.40
N GLU A 231 25.19 12.59 -10.94
CA GLU A 231 26.52 12.65 -10.34
C GLU A 231 27.31 13.84 -10.93
N ALA A 232 27.83 14.70 -10.05
CA ALA A 232 28.61 15.84 -10.43
C ALA A 232 29.99 15.81 -9.77
N ARG A 233 31.01 16.29 -10.48
CA ARG A 233 32.37 16.47 -9.99
C ARG A 233 32.80 17.92 -10.17
N VAL A 234 33.15 18.60 -9.09
CA VAL A 234 33.67 19.97 -9.15
C VAL A 234 35.13 19.92 -9.59
N TYR A 235 35.43 20.67 -10.64
CA TYR A 235 36.77 20.74 -11.21
C TYR A 235 37.55 21.85 -10.52
N ARG A 236 38.28 21.54 -9.44
CA ARG A 236 39.42 22.27 -8.89
C ARG A 236 39.93 21.52 -7.65
N GLY A 237 41.01 20.77 -7.85
CA GLY A 237 41.82 20.27 -6.73
C GLY A 237 41.28 19.10 -5.90
N SER A 238 40.01 18.84 -5.84
CA SER A 238 39.45 17.71 -5.13
C SER A 238 38.84 16.68 -6.08
N GLN A 239 39.06 15.40 -5.80
CA GLN A 239 38.40 14.31 -6.53
C GLN A 239 36.97 14.02 -6.01
N GLN A 240 36.41 14.92 -5.24
CA GLN A 240 35.09 14.71 -4.63
C GLN A 240 33.99 14.70 -5.68
N ARG A 241 33.18 13.68 -5.62
CA ARG A 241 31.93 13.56 -6.37
C ARG A 241 30.77 13.98 -5.48
N PHE A 242 29.82 14.64 -6.05
CA PHE A 242 28.58 15.06 -5.40
C PHE A 242 27.41 14.40 -6.10
N LEU A 243 26.43 14.01 -5.31
CA LEU A 243 25.15 13.53 -5.80
C LEU A 243 24.14 14.67 -5.70
N LEU A 244 23.60 15.11 -6.83
CA LEU A 244 22.49 16.04 -6.89
C LEU A 244 21.20 15.22 -6.86
N ILE A 245 20.40 15.38 -5.82
CA ILE A 245 19.14 14.68 -5.65
C ILE A 245 18.02 15.73 -5.71
N PRO A 246 17.00 15.55 -6.56
CA PRO A 246 15.88 16.47 -6.62
C PRO A 246 15.14 16.48 -5.27
N SER A 247 14.84 17.68 -4.77
CA SER A 247 14.13 17.90 -3.51
C SER A 247 12.63 18.03 -3.71
#